data_c4a0ceafd9ef6efb744e917c62c26de6
#
_entry.id   c4a0ceafd9ef6efb744e917c62c26de6
#
_cell.length_a   1.000
_cell.length_b   1.000
_cell.length_c   1.000
_cell.angle_alpha   90.00
_cell.angle_beta   90.00
_cell.angle_gamma   90.00
#
_symmetry.space_group_name_H-M   'P 1'
#
loop_
_entity.id
_entity.type
_entity.pdbx_description
1 polymer ?
#
loop_
_entity_poly.entity_id
_entity_poly.type
_entity_poly.pdbx_seq_one_letter_code
_entity_poly.pdbx_strand_id
1 'polypeptide(L)'
;MYDDKDTPASGREVSTPNLPADVLLVVPVRNVVMFPGAVTQVALAREVSMRAVQEAVQHGHKLGIVLQKDPSVDNPGPEDLYRIGTTVTVVRYIRAPNGVHHLICQGEQRFRTLDYLSGLPFLAARYDLIPEQTAQDANVEARAALLKQKAVEAIELLPQVPPELGAALDNIDSPGALADLVGGLID
;
A
#
# COMPACT_ATOMS: atom_id res chain seq x y z
N MET A 1 24.75 54.67 -12.66
CA MET A 1 24.16 53.91 -13.77
C MET A 1 24.52 52.45 -13.53
N TYR A 2 23.76 51.78 -12.66
CA TYR A 2 23.88 50.34 -12.37
C TYR A 2 22.55 49.72 -12.68
N ASP A 3 22.56 48.90 -13.69
CA ASP A 3 21.40 48.15 -14.18
C ASP A 3 21.40 46.83 -13.41
N ASP A 4 20.47 46.67 -12.47
CA ASP A 4 20.29 45.48 -11.68
C ASP A 4 19.04 44.79 -12.21
N LYS A 5 19.26 43.79 -13.09
CA LYS A 5 18.25 42.88 -13.59
C LYS A 5 18.66 41.44 -13.33
N ASP A 6 18.59 41.05 -12.08
CA ASP A 6 18.47 39.63 -11.74
C ASP A 6 17.11 39.38 -11.08
N THR A 7 16.15 39.13 -11.93
CA THR A 7 14.88 38.53 -11.51
C THR A 7 15.11 37.02 -11.39
N PRO A 8 14.95 36.40 -10.19
CA PRO A 8 15.05 34.96 -10.08
C PRO A 8 13.90 34.31 -10.85
N ALA A 9 14.25 33.36 -11.70
CA ALA A 9 13.36 32.58 -12.49
C ALA A 9 12.24 31.99 -11.66
N SER A 10 11.03 32.40 -11.99
CA SER A 10 9.76 31.83 -11.57
C SER A 10 9.81 30.30 -11.59
N GLY A 11 9.74 29.68 -10.40
CA GLY A 11 9.51 28.25 -10.26
C GLY A 11 8.24 27.92 -11.06
N ARG A 12 8.37 27.11 -12.07
CA ARG A 12 7.23 26.49 -12.73
C ARG A 12 6.48 25.68 -11.67
N GLU A 13 5.37 26.20 -11.21
CA GLU A 13 4.34 25.36 -10.57
C GLU A 13 3.97 24.31 -11.60
N VAL A 14 4.41 23.08 -11.35
CA VAL A 14 3.95 21.94 -12.10
C VAL A 14 2.48 21.78 -11.73
N SER A 15 1.59 22.32 -12.58
CA SER A 15 0.17 22.12 -12.41
C SER A 15 -0.09 20.62 -12.40
N THR A 16 -0.51 20.11 -11.24
CA THR A 16 -0.87 18.71 -11.04
C THR A 16 -1.99 18.36 -12.00
N PRO A 17 -1.82 17.35 -12.84
CA PRO A 17 -2.87 16.95 -13.76
C PRO A 17 -4.05 16.42 -12.95
N ASN A 18 -5.25 16.89 -13.28
CA ASN A 18 -6.48 16.34 -12.72
C ASN A 18 -6.58 14.87 -13.15
N LEU A 19 -6.23 13.93 -12.23
CA LEU A 19 -6.23 12.52 -12.53
C LEU A 19 -7.67 11.99 -12.65
N PRO A 20 -7.97 11.15 -13.64
CA PRO A 20 -9.27 10.49 -13.76
C PRO A 20 -9.62 9.69 -12.52
N ALA A 21 -10.92 9.49 -12.26
CA ALA A 21 -11.39 8.75 -11.08
C ALA A 21 -11.02 7.26 -11.09
N ASP A 22 -10.72 6.71 -12.27
CA ASP A 22 -10.26 5.33 -12.49
C ASP A 22 -8.73 5.17 -12.39
N VAL A 23 -8.03 6.21 -11.92
CA VAL A 23 -6.57 6.23 -11.74
C VAL A 23 -6.24 6.30 -10.25
N LEU A 24 -5.26 5.50 -9.82
CA LEU A 24 -4.63 5.60 -8.51
C LEU A 24 -3.13 5.85 -8.64
N LEU A 25 -2.56 6.43 -7.59
CA LEU A 25 -1.13 6.61 -7.46
C LEU A 25 -0.50 5.33 -6.91
N VAL A 26 0.62 4.90 -7.48
CA VAL A 26 1.27 3.63 -7.12
C VAL A 26 2.55 3.88 -6.34
N VAL A 27 2.66 3.23 -5.18
CA VAL A 27 3.87 3.19 -4.36
C VAL A 27 4.46 1.79 -4.42
N PRO A 28 5.61 1.60 -5.09
CA PRO A 28 6.33 0.34 -5.11
C PRO A 28 6.98 0.06 -3.75
N VAL A 29 6.81 -1.16 -3.25
CA VAL A 29 7.47 -1.67 -2.04
C VAL A 29 8.32 -2.90 -2.35
N ARG A 30 9.39 -3.13 -1.55
CA ARG A 30 10.37 -4.18 -1.84
C ARG A 30 10.04 -5.52 -1.19
N ASN A 31 9.74 -5.51 0.11
CA ASN A 31 9.69 -6.72 0.93
C ASN A 31 8.41 -6.81 1.76
N VAL A 32 7.39 -6.06 1.41
CA VAL A 32 6.14 -6.02 2.18
C VAL A 32 4.97 -6.25 1.24
N VAL A 33 4.16 -7.24 1.53
CA VAL A 33 2.85 -7.41 0.92
C VAL A 33 1.82 -6.72 1.79
N MET A 34 1.08 -5.76 1.21
CA MET A 34 -0.03 -5.11 1.91
C MET A 34 -1.29 -5.96 1.77
N PHE A 35 -1.86 -6.33 2.90
CA PHE A 35 -3.16 -7.03 2.94
C PHE A 35 -4.30 -6.07 3.30
N PRO A 36 -5.53 -6.32 2.81
CA PRO A 36 -6.72 -5.63 3.31
C PRO A 36 -6.85 -5.73 4.84
N GLY A 37 -7.26 -4.63 5.47
CA GLY A 37 -7.40 -4.55 6.94
C GLY A 37 -6.08 -4.35 7.71
N ALA A 38 -4.95 -4.69 7.14
CA ALA A 38 -3.65 -4.55 7.80
C ALA A 38 -3.23 -3.07 7.93
N VAL A 39 -2.66 -2.70 9.07
CA VAL A 39 -1.98 -1.42 9.26
C VAL A 39 -0.49 -1.65 9.22
N THR A 40 0.18 -0.99 8.30
CA THR A 40 1.62 -1.22 8.05
C THR A 40 2.36 0.11 7.93
N GLN A 41 3.60 0.12 8.39
CA GLN A 41 4.53 1.23 8.19
C GLN A 41 5.44 0.93 7.01
N VAL A 42 5.39 1.78 6.00
CA VAL A 42 6.23 1.70 4.79
C VAL A 42 7.28 2.80 4.82
N ALA A 43 8.56 2.45 4.69
CA ALA A 43 9.62 3.42 4.52
C ALA A 43 9.68 3.88 3.06
N LEU A 44 9.61 5.19 2.84
CA LEU A 44 9.67 5.81 1.52
C LEU A 44 11.09 6.34 1.29
N ALA A 45 11.89 5.59 0.55
CA ALA A 45 13.26 5.99 0.21
C ALA A 45 13.37 6.68 -1.16
N ARG A 46 12.35 6.53 -2.02
CA ARG A 46 12.38 7.04 -3.40
C ARG A 46 11.60 8.35 -3.52
N GLU A 47 12.19 9.30 -4.23
CA GLU A 47 11.54 10.59 -4.48
C GLU A 47 10.21 10.44 -5.22
N VAL A 48 10.14 9.52 -6.18
CA VAL A 48 8.93 9.20 -6.93
C VAL A 48 7.80 8.75 -6.01
N SER A 49 8.10 7.87 -5.04
CA SER A 49 7.12 7.41 -4.04
C SER A 49 6.70 8.52 -3.07
N MET A 50 7.62 9.36 -2.65
CA MET A 50 7.31 10.51 -1.79
C MET A 50 6.39 11.51 -2.49
N ARG A 51 6.65 11.79 -3.77
CA ARG A 51 5.79 12.66 -4.58
C ARG A 51 4.39 12.06 -4.76
N ALA A 52 4.29 10.75 -5.02
CA ALA A 52 3.01 10.07 -5.13
C ALA A 52 2.18 10.19 -3.84
N VAL A 53 2.81 9.97 -2.67
CA VAL A 53 2.12 10.09 -1.37
C VAL A 53 1.71 11.53 -1.08
N GLN A 54 2.58 12.51 -1.35
CA GLN A 54 2.27 13.93 -1.16
C GLN A 54 1.09 14.35 -2.05
N GLU A 55 1.10 13.95 -3.31
CA GLU A 55 0.01 14.20 -4.25
C GLU A 55 -1.31 13.58 -3.76
N ALA A 56 -1.27 12.30 -3.32
CA ALA A 56 -2.44 11.62 -2.79
C ALA A 56 -3.04 12.35 -1.57
N VAL A 57 -2.18 12.79 -0.64
CA VAL A 57 -2.62 13.47 0.59
C VAL A 57 -3.15 14.87 0.30
N GLN A 58 -2.51 15.62 -0.61
CA GLN A 58 -2.92 17.00 -0.92
C GLN A 58 -4.20 17.09 -1.72
N HIS A 59 -4.43 16.16 -2.64
CA HIS A 59 -5.55 16.23 -3.59
C HIS A 59 -6.60 15.13 -3.38
N GLY A 60 -6.44 14.28 -2.35
CA GLY A 60 -7.39 13.23 -2.02
C GLY A 60 -7.42 12.08 -3.05
N HIS A 61 -6.34 11.89 -3.80
CA HIS A 61 -6.25 10.78 -4.74
C HIS A 61 -6.07 9.44 -4.03
N LYS A 62 -6.58 8.37 -4.64
CA LYS A 62 -6.37 7.02 -4.14
C LYS A 62 -4.91 6.61 -4.28
N LEU A 63 -4.41 5.93 -3.26
CA LEU A 63 -3.06 5.39 -3.21
C LEU A 63 -3.13 3.87 -3.20
N GLY A 64 -2.24 3.23 -3.97
CA GLY A 64 -2.09 1.78 -4.01
C GLY A 64 -0.66 1.36 -3.71
N ILE A 65 -0.51 0.32 -2.90
CA ILE A 65 0.78 -0.32 -2.61
C ILE A 65 0.92 -1.55 -3.49
N VAL A 66 2.04 -1.65 -4.21
CA VAL A 66 2.34 -2.77 -5.10
C VAL A 66 3.73 -3.31 -4.80
N LEU A 67 3.82 -4.64 -4.65
CA LEU A 67 5.10 -5.31 -4.44
C LEU A 67 5.93 -5.29 -5.73
N GLN A 68 7.21 -5.04 -5.58
CA GLN A 68 8.23 -5.11 -6.62
C GLN A 68 8.64 -6.57 -6.84
N LYS A 69 8.83 -7.00 -8.10
CA LYS A 69 9.24 -8.38 -8.42
C LYS A 69 10.67 -8.69 -8.02
N ASP A 70 11.56 -7.74 -8.28
CA ASP A 70 12.98 -7.83 -7.91
C ASP A 70 13.33 -6.68 -6.95
N PRO A 71 13.59 -6.96 -5.66
CA PRO A 71 13.91 -5.94 -4.67
C PRO A 71 15.23 -5.22 -4.93
N SER A 72 16.09 -5.73 -5.80
CA SER A 72 17.38 -5.11 -6.15
C SER A 72 17.25 -3.92 -7.12
N VAL A 73 16.13 -3.81 -7.85
CA VAL A 73 15.89 -2.71 -8.77
C VAL A 73 15.59 -1.43 -7.99
N ASP A 74 16.47 -0.44 -8.09
CA ASP A 74 16.31 0.80 -7.33
C ASP A 74 15.17 1.69 -7.83
N ASN A 75 14.96 1.78 -9.13
CA ASN A 75 13.93 2.58 -9.76
C ASN A 75 13.02 1.68 -10.61
N PRO A 76 12.07 0.95 -9.98
CA PRO A 76 11.22 0.02 -10.70
C PRO A 76 10.26 0.75 -11.64
N GLY A 77 10.20 0.26 -12.87
CA GLY A 77 9.16 0.62 -13.83
C GLY A 77 7.91 -0.25 -13.67
N PRO A 78 6.89 -0.01 -14.50
CA PRO A 78 5.66 -0.81 -14.50
C PRO A 78 5.88 -2.32 -14.66
N GLU A 79 6.86 -2.72 -15.45
CA GLU A 79 7.24 -4.11 -15.72
C GLU A 79 7.87 -4.82 -14.53
N ASP A 80 8.47 -4.06 -13.61
CA ASP A 80 9.12 -4.57 -12.41
C ASP A 80 8.14 -4.80 -11.25
N LEU A 81 6.88 -4.44 -11.43
CA LEU A 81 5.85 -4.53 -10.42
C LEU A 81 4.90 -5.71 -10.67
N TYR A 82 4.39 -6.27 -9.57
CA TYR A 82 3.25 -7.19 -9.68
C TYR A 82 2.01 -6.41 -10.11
N ARG A 83 1.08 -7.11 -10.77
CA ARG A 83 -0.17 -6.48 -11.25
C ARG A 83 -1.23 -6.33 -10.17
N ILE A 84 -1.08 -7.03 -9.07
CA ILE A 84 -2.03 -6.99 -7.95
C ILE A 84 -1.38 -6.23 -6.81
N GLY A 85 -2.12 -5.28 -6.27
CA GLY A 85 -1.77 -4.51 -5.09
C GLY A 85 -2.96 -4.31 -4.18
N THR A 86 -2.79 -3.48 -3.16
CA THR A 86 -3.85 -3.11 -2.21
C THR A 86 -3.98 -1.60 -2.16
N THR A 87 -5.21 -1.08 -2.31
CA THR A 87 -5.51 0.34 -2.06
C THR A 87 -5.35 0.62 -0.58
N VAL A 88 -4.89 1.81 -0.25
CA VAL A 88 -4.63 2.16 1.15
C VAL A 88 -5.18 3.52 1.50
N THR A 89 -5.65 3.64 2.75
CA THR A 89 -5.88 4.93 3.40
C THR A 89 -4.62 5.34 4.16
N VAL A 90 -4.18 6.58 3.94
CA VAL A 90 -3.05 7.17 4.65
C VAL A 90 -3.50 7.55 6.06
N VAL A 91 -2.97 6.84 7.07
CA VAL A 91 -3.22 7.14 8.48
C VAL A 91 -2.29 8.26 8.95
N ARG A 92 -1.01 8.18 8.58
CA ARG A 92 -0.01 9.18 8.94
C ARG A 92 1.17 9.19 7.97
N TYR A 93 1.63 10.39 7.64
CA TYR A 93 2.86 10.60 6.90
C TYR A 93 3.85 11.33 7.81
N ILE A 94 5.03 10.74 8.04
CA ILE A 94 6.03 11.22 8.99
C ILE A 94 7.35 11.44 8.26
N ARG A 95 7.94 12.61 8.46
CA ARG A 95 9.32 12.86 8.08
C ARG A 95 10.19 12.73 9.32
N ALA A 96 11.05 11.71 9.35
CA ALA A 96 11.97 11.50 10.44
C ALA A 96 13.14 12.51 10.39
N PRO A 97 13.80 12.78 11.53
CA PRO A 97 14.92 13.73 11.59
C PRO A 97 16.12 13.37 10.69
N ASN A 98 16.29 12.09 10.37
CA ASN A 98 17.31 11.57 9.46
C ASN A 98 16.95 11.73 7.97
N GLY A 99 15.84 12.40 7.65
CA GLY A 99 15.37 12.62 6.30
C GLY A 99 14.60 11.45 5.68
N VAL A 100 14.44 10.33 6.39
CA VAL A 100 13.62 9.21 5.94
C VAL A 100 12.14 9.54 6.12
N HIS A 101 11.35 9.22 5.12
CA HIS A 101 9.90 9.40 5.17
C HIS A 101 9.22 8.06 5.46
N HIS A 102 8.25 8.07 6.36
CA HIS A 102 7.46 6.91 6.73
C HIS A 102 5.98 7.17 6.44
N LEU A 103 5.36 6.21 5.79
CA LEU A 103 3.93 6.17 5.55
C LEU A 103 3.32 5.10 6.45
N ILE A 104 2.45 5.51 7.37
CA ILE A 104 1.57 4.58 8.09
C ILE A 104 0.26 4.56 7.33
N CYS A 105 -0.11 3.40 6.84
CA CYS A 105 -1.31 3.24 6.02
C CYS A 105 -2.06 1.97 6.40
N GLN A 106 -3.36 1.99 6.14
CA GLN A 106 -4.26 0.86 6.32
C GLN A 106 -4.67 0.33 4.95
N GLY A 107 -4.53 -0.97 4.73
CA GLY A 107 -5.01 -1.64 3.54
C GLY A 107 -6.54 -1.67 3.48
N GLU A 108 -7.09 -1.39 2.31
CA GLU A 108 -8.54 -1.38 2.10
C GLU A 108 -8.99 -2.57 1.25
N GLN A 109 -8.67 -2.54 -0.05
CA GLN A 109 -9.15 -3.52 -1.01
C GLN A 109 -8.07 -3.86 -2.03
N ARG A 110 -8.03 -5.11 -2.48
CA ARG A 110 -7.16 -5.52 -3.58
C ARG A 110 -7.59 -4.87 -4.87
N PHE A 111 -6.61 -4.52 -5.69
CA PHE A 111 -6.83 -4.03 -7.05
C PHE A 111 -5.88 -4.69 -8.02
N ARG A 112 -6.25 -4.62 -9.30
CA ARG A 112 -5.41 -5.00 -10.42
C ARG A 112 -5.05 -3.75 -11.23
N THR A 113 -3.76 -3.53 -11.50
CA THR A 113 -3.31 -2.52 -12.44
C THR A 113 -3.65 -2.94 -13.86
N LEU A 114 -4.21 -2.02 -14.63
CA LEU A 114 -4.50 -2.19 -16.05
C LEU A 114 -3.36 -1.58 -16.88
N ASP A 115 -3.35 -0.26 -16.96
CA ASP A 115 -2.36 0.50 -17.72
C ASP A 115 -1.72 1.59 -16.86
N TYR A 116 -0.40 1.75 -16.99
CA TYR A 116 0.32 2.85 -16.35
C TYR A 116 0.30 4.11 -17.21
N LEU A 117 0.13 5.25 -16.57
CA LEU A 117 0.17 6.55 -17.21
C LEU A 117 1.61 7.03 -17.32
N SER A 118 1.97 7.58 -18.48
CA SER A 118 3.28 8.17 -18.72
C SER A 118 3.28 9.69 -18.53
N GLY A 119 4.46 10.28 -18.36
CA GLY A 119 4.63 11.74 -18.29
C GLY A 119 4.32 12.37 -16.93
N LEU A 120 4.11 11.55 -15.89
CA LEU A 120 3.90 11.99 -14.51
C LEU A 120 5.21 11.88 -13.70
N PRO A 121 5.40 12.73 -12.68
CA PRO A 121 6.58 12.67 -11.80
C PRO A 121 6.50 11.54 -10.76
N PHE A 122 5.49 10.69 -10.84
CA PHE A 122 5.22 9.53 -9.99
C PHE A 122 4.54 8.43 -10.80
N LEU A 123 4.48 7.23 -10.25
CA LEU A 123 3.75 6.13 -10.86
C LEU A 123 2.24 6.29 -10.61
N ALA A 124 1.47 6.24 -11.67
CA ALA A 124 0.02 6.22 -11.63
C ALA A 124 -0.51 5.18 -12.61
N ALA A 125 -1.59 4.49 -12.27
CA ALA A 125 -2.16 3.44 -13.09
C ALA A 125 -3.69 3.48 -13.07
N ARG A 126 -4.31 3.12 -14.20
CA ARG A 126 -5.69 2.70 -14.21
C ARG A 126 -5.81 1.37 -13.50
N TYR A 127 -6.90 1.17 -12.79
CA TYR A 127 -7.09 0.00 -11.97
C TYR A 127 -8.53 -0.47 -11.92
N ASP A 128 -8.68 -1.78 -11.66
CA ASP A 128 -9.94 -2.39 -11.29
C ASP A 128 -9.84 -2.93 -9.86
N LEU A 129 -10.87 -2.69 -9.05
CA LEU A 129 -10.98 -3.30 -7.73
C LEU A 129 -11.29 -4.78 -7.88
N ILE A 130 -10.64 -5.61 -7.07
CA ILE A 130 -10.91 -7.04 -6.99
C ILE A 130 -11.87 -7.24 -5.81
N PRO A 131 -13.14 -7.59 -6.08
CA PRO A 131 -14.10 -7.82 -5.00
C PRO A 131 -13.68 -9.06 -4.20
N GLU A 132 -13.91 -9.00 -2.89
CA GLU A 132 -13.76 -10.19 -2.04
C GLU A 132 -14.83 -11.21 -2.43
N GLN A 133 -14.36 -12.42 -2.74
CA GLN A 133 -15.28 -13.53 -3.05
C GLN A 133 -15.74 -14.16 -1.73
N THR A 134 -16.93 -13.82 -1.30
CA THR A 134 -17.62 -14.49 -0.18
C THR A 134 -18.21 -15.80 -0.69
N ALA A 135 -17.41 -16.83 -0.83
CA ALA A 135 -17.92 -18.16 -1.09
C ALA A 135 -18.53 -18.72 0.20
N GLN A 136 -19.85 -18.79 0.25
CA GLN A 136 -20.58 -19.54 1.27
C GLN A 136 -20.53 -21.03 0.90
N ASP A 137 -19.40 -21.67 1.14
CA ASP A 137 -19.17 -23.08 0.89
C ASP A 137 -18.72 -23.73 2.21
N ALA A 138 -19.40 -24.79 2.62
CA ALA A 138 -19.07 -25.54 3.84
C ALA A 138 -17.60 -25.97 3.89
N ASN A 139 -16.96 -26.21 2.77
CA ASN A 139 -15.54 -26.53 2.69
C ASN A 139 -14.66 -25.31 3.03
N VAL A 140 -15.03 -24.11 2.57
CA VAL A 140 -14.34 -22.86 2.89
C VAL A 140 -14.49 -22.55 4.38
N GLU A 141 -15.67 -22.71 4.95
CA GLU A 141 -15.95 -22.52 6.37
C GLU A 141 -15.13 -23.50 7.23
N ALA A 142 -15.10 -24.79 6.87
CA ALA A 142 -14.32 -25.78 7.58
C ALA A 142 -12.80 -25.48 7.56
N ARG A 143 -12.30 -25.04 6.40
CA ARG A 143 -10.88 -24.62 6.26
C ARG A 143 -10.57 -23.35 7.05
N ALA A 144 -11.49 -22.38 7.08
CA ALA A 144 -11.33 -21.18 7.87
C ALA A 144 -11.29 -21.49 9.37
N ALA A 145 -12.18 -22.40 9.84
CA ALA A 145 -12.16 -22.84 11.23
C ALA A 145 -10.84 -23.54 11.62
N LEU A 146 -10.33 -24.41 10.73
CA LEU A 146 -9.03 -25.05 10.91
C LEU A 146 -7.89 -24.05 10.92
N LEU A 147 -7.89 -23.08 10.00
CA LEU A 147 -6.88 -22.01 9.94
C LEU A 147 -6.89 -21.19 11.22
N LYS A 148 -8.07 -20.80 11.70
CA LYS A 148 -8.25 -20.06 12.97
C LYS A 148 -7.68 -20.81 14.15
N GLN A 149 -8.01 -22.10 14.28
CA GLN A 149 -7.46 -22.96 15.32
C GLN A 149 -5.93 -23.01 15.25
N LYS A 150 -5.35 -23.22 14.06
CA LYS A 150 -3.89 -23.29 13.89
C LYS A 150 -3.20 -21.96 14.14
N ALA A 151 -3.83 -20.85 13.80
CA ALA A 151 -3.31 -19.52 14.08
C ALA A 151 -3.26 -19.24 15.60
N VAL A 152 -4.30 -19.63 16.35
CA VAL A 152 -4.33 -19.52 17.81
C VAL A 152 -3.23 -20.39 18.45
N GLU A 153 -3.12 -21.66 18.04
CA GLU A 153 -2.06 -22.56 18.52
C GLU A 153 -0.66 -21.98 18.26
N ALA A 154 -0.44 -21.38 17.06
CA ALA A 154 0.83 -20.75 16.72
C ALA A 154 1.14 -19.52 17.57
N ILE A 155 0.14 -18.66 17.83
CA ILE A 155 0.29 -17.48 18.70
C ILE A 155 0.67 -17.87 20.12
N GLU A 156 0.08 -18.92 20.68
CA GLU A 156 0.42 -19.41 22.02
C GLU A 156 1.88 -19.87 22.14
N LEU A 157 2.48 -20.31 21.04
CA LEU A 157 3.88 -20.75 20.97
C LEU A 157 4.88 -19.60 20.74
N LEU A 158 4.39 -18.41 20.36
CA LEU A 158 5.23 -17.25 20.05
C LEU A 158 5.23 -16.25 21.23
N PRO A 159 6.28 -16.20 22.05
CA PRO A 159 6.29 -15.41 23.29
C PRO A 159 6.28 -13.89 23.08
N GLN A 160 6.43 -13.43 21.85
CA GLN A 160 6.47 -12.00 21.49
C GLN A 160 5.17 -11.47 20.86
N VAL A 161 4.16 -12.31 20.72
CA VAL A 161 2.88 -11.90 20.10
C VAL A 161 1.98 -11.26 21.15
N PRO A 162 1.44 -10.06 20.91
CA PRO A 162 0.51 -9.43 21.82
C PRO A 162 -0.75 -10.30 22.01
N PRO A 163 -1.24 -10.49 23.27
CA PRO A 163 -2.45 -11.31 23.53
C PRO A 163 -3.71 -10.77 22.84
N GLU A 164 -3.71 -9.48 22.47
CA GLU A 164 -4.78 -8.83 21.70
C GLU A 164 -4.96 -9.44 20.31
N LEU A 165 -3.91 -10.06 19.74
CA LEU A 165 -3.98 -10.69 18.43
C LEU A 165 -4.87 -11.95 18.45
N GLY A 166 -4.85 -12.71 19.55
CA GLY A 166 -5.77 -13.83 19.75
C GLY A 166 -7.23 -13.39 19.75
N ALA A 167 -7.54 -12.31 20.50
CA ALA A 167 -8.87 -11.73 20.51
C ALA A 167 -9.29 -11.16 19.15
N ALA A 168 -8.33 -10.60 18.38
CA ALA A 168 -8.60 -10.14 17.01
C ALA A 168 -8.98 -11.29 16.09
N LEU A 169 -8.26 -12.44 16.17
CA LEU A 169 -8.59 -13.65 15.41
C LEU A 169 -10.01 -14.17 15.74
N ASP A 170 -10.41 -14.12 17.03
CA ASP A 170 -11.71 -14.60 17.44
C ASP A 170 -12.88 -13.77 16.88
N ASN A 171 -12.66 -12.50 16.67
CA ASN A 171 -13.66 -11.56 16.15
C ASN A 171 -13.75 -11.50 14.62
N ILE A 172 -12.93 -12.29 13.89
CA ILE A 172 -12.98 -12.31 12.43
C ILE A 172 -13.94 -13.40 11.96
N ASP A 173 -15.00 -12.99 11.27
CA ASP A 173 -16.02 -13.88 10.70
C ASP A 173 -15.79 -14.19 9.23
N SER A 174 -15.10 -13.29 8.49
CA SER A 174 -14.80 -13.50 7.07
C SER A 174 -13.60 -14.43 6.89
N PRO A 175 -13.75 -15.56 6.15
CA PRO A 175 -12.63 -16.44 5.79
C PRO A 175 -11.50 -15.71 5.05
N GLY A 176 -11.85 -14.74 4.19
CA GLY A 176 -10.89 -13.91 3.46
C GLY A 176 -10.09 -13.00 4.39
N ALA A 177 -10.77 -12.29 5.28
CA ALA A 177 -10.12 -11.42 6.27
C ALA A 177 -9.23 -12.22 7.23
N LEU A 178 -9.64 -13.43 7.62
CA LEU A 178 -8.81 -14.34 8.42
C LEU A 178 -7.54 -14.75 7.66
N ALA A 179 -7.68 -15.13 6.38
CA ALA A 179 -6.53 -15.48 5.55
C ALA A 179 -5.58 -14.30 5.35
N ASP A 180 -6.11 -13.08 5.20
CA ASP A 180 -5.33 -11.85 5.06
C ASP A 180 -4.56 -11.51 6.33
N LEU A 181 -5.21 -11.63 7.50
CA LEU A 181 -4.54 -11.42 8.78
C LEU A 181 -3.40 -12.43 8.98
N VAL A 182 -3.68 -13.72 8.79
CA VAL A 182 -2.68 -14.77 8.96
C VAL A 182 -1.56 -14.62 7.92
N GLY A 183 -1.91 -14.31 6.66
CA GLY A 183 -0.92 -14.05 5.60
C GLY A 183 0.01 -12.89 5.90
N GLY A 184 -0.48 -11.85 6.58
CA GLY A 184 0.31 -10.70 7.01
C GLY A 184 1.24 -10.96 8.20
N LEU A 185 1.08 -12.10 8.88
CA LEU A 185 1.91 -12.53 10.02
C LEU A 185 3.00 -13.53 9.62
N ILE A 186 2.91 -14.08 8.41
CA ILE A 186 3.89 -15.04 7.88
C ILE A 186 4.89 -14.26 7.02
N ASP A 187 6.11 -14.16 7.49
CA ASP A 187 7.26 -13.60 6.74
C ASP A 187 7.83 -14.63 5.73
#